data_86f5a3efe44804405ecd7cf76d581c1f
#
_entry.id   86f5a3efe44804405ecd7cf76d581c1f
#
_cell.length_a   1.000
_cell.length_b   1.000
_cell.length_c   1.000
_cell.angle_alpha   90.00
_cell.angle_beta   90.00
_cell.angle_gamma   90.00
#
_symmetry.space_group_name_H-M   'P 1'
#
loop_
_entity.id
_entity.type
_entity.pdbx_description
1 polymer ?
#
loop_
_entity_poly.entity_id
_entity_poly.type
_entity_poly.pdbx_seq_one_letter_code
_entity_poly.pdbx_strand_id
1 'polypeptide(L)'
;MTTQIKYEIRRAGILYYIRLICGDILNSLKDKKMNFLEMFQDYEEYHKEVNTGKKFRAELIKGWIEKNSTVLDVGVGDGVISEYLIKELNVKIHGLDISENACKKAKEKGISAEVRNINYGLTLREDEFYDYILLMEVIEHTVQPEKVVMDAVKHAKKGVIVTIPNSGYIKWRLQLLRGYSPRQSYTHLHFWSINDFEIWCKLLNIKIKSFTTILPKFTSVFKNLLAWQQCWLLYPKNIDD
;
A
#
# COMPACT_ATOMS: atom_id res chain seq x y z
N MET A 1 17.20 -17.21 -26.61
CA MET A 1 17.02 -15.74 -26.59
C MET A 1 18.39 -15.11 -26.51
N THR A 2 18.87 -14.48 -27.57
CA THR A 2 20.24 -13.97 -27.71
C THR A 2 20.51 -12.83 -26.74
N THR A 3 21.75 -12.65 -26.32
CA THR A 3 22.24 -11.60 -25.41
C THR A 3 21.80 -10.21 -25.89
N GLN A 4 21.70 -10.01 -27.20
CA GLN A 4 21.30 -8.79 -27.87
C GLN A 4 19.82 -8.46 -27.65
N ILE A 5 18.92 -9.45 -27.69
CA ILE A 5 17.47 -9.26 -27.41
C ILE A 5 17.25 -8.87 -25.94
N LYS A 6 18.00 -9.48 -25.01
CA LYS A 6 17.95 -9.10 -23.59
C LYS A 6 18.43 -7.67 -23.35
N TYR A 7 19.43 -7.21 -24.09
CA TYR A 7 19.95 -5.85 -24.01
C TYR A 7 18.93 -4.83 -24.53
N GLU A 8 18.31 -5.09 -25.67
CA GLU A 8 17.27 -4.21 -26.26
C GLU A 8 16.03 -4.11 -25.37
N ILE A 9 15.55 -5.22 -24.80
CA ILE A 9 14.44 -5.22 -23.86
C ILE A 9 14.77 -4.41 -22.58
N ARG A 10 16.01 -4.52 -22.06
CA ARG A 10 16.48 -3.72 -20.95
C ARG A 10 16.54 -2.23 -21.28
N ARG A 11 17.07 -1.89 -22.46
CA ARG A 11 17.18 -0.50 -22.93
C ARG A 11 15.81 0.14 -23.15
N ALA A 12 14.86 -0.57 -23.75
CA ALA A 12 13.48 -0.12 -23.91
C ALA A 12 12.80 0.09 -22.56
N GLY A 13 12.99 -0.82 -21.62
CA GLY A 13 12.47 -0.67 -20.26
C GLY A 13 13.06 0.54 -19.52
N ILE A 14 14.37 0.77 -19.63
CA ILE A 14 15.04 1.94 -19.03
C ILE A 14 14.51 3.24 -19.64
N LEU A 15 14.40 3.33 -20.96
CA LEU A 15 13.89 4.52 -21.66
C LEU A 15 12.43 4.80 -21.31
N TYR A 16 11.60 3.77 -21.20
CA TYR A 16 10.21 3.90 -20.75
C TYR A 16 10.14 4.47 -19.34
N TYR A 17 11.00 3.99 -18.44
CA TYR A 17 11.02 4.44 -17.04
C TYR A 17 11.59 5.85 -16.88
N ILE A 18 12.65 6.18 -17.63
CA ILE A 18 13.15 7.56 -17.69
C ILE A 18 12.05 8.50 -18.17
N ARG A 19 11.26 8.07 -19.16
CA ARG A 19 10.14 8.86 -19.69
C ARG A 19 9.01 9.03 -18.67
N LEU A 20 8.70 7.99 -17.88
CA LEU A 20 7.75 8.05 -16.76
C LEU A 20 8.24 9.01 -15.67
N ILE A 21 9.48 8.87 -15.21
CA ILE A 21 10.08 9.75 -14.20
C ILE A 21 10.16 11.19 -14.72
N CYS A 22 10.60 11.40 -15.94
CA CYS A 22 10.63 12.74 -16.55
C CYS A 22 9.22 13.30 -16.73
N GLY A 23 8.23 12.48 -17.10
CA GLY A 23 6.82 12.87 -17.17
C GLY A 23 6.28 13.30 -15.81
N ASP A 24 6.54 12.53 -14.78
CA ASP A 24 6.15 12.85 -13.40
C ASP A 24 6.83 14.12 -12.88
N ILE A 25 8.13 14.31 -13.18
CA ILE A 25 8.87 15.52 -12.85
C ILE A 25 8.30 16.73 -13.60
N LEU A 26 8.05 16.60 -14.91
CA LEU A 26 7.49 17.68 -15.73
C LEU A 26 6.06 18.05 -15.30
N ASN A 27 5.23 17.06 -14.95
CA ASN A 27 3.89 17.28 -14.43
C ASN A 27 3.95 17.97 -13.05
N SER A 28 4.88 17.55 -12.19
CA SER A 28 5.13 18.21 -10.91
C SER A 28 5.59 19.67 -11.06
N LEU A 29 6.25 20.01 -12.17
CA LEU A 29 6.67 21.38 -12.48
C LEU A 29 5.54 22.25 -13.06
N LYS A 30 4.48 21.62 -13.59
CA LYS A 30 3.31 22.29 -14.21
C LYS A 30 2.14 22.50 -13.25
N ASP A 31 2.32 22.32 -11.94
CA ASP A 31 1.22 22.36 -10.98
C ASP A 31 0.27 23.53 -11.19
N LYS A 32 -0.96 23.20 -11.54
CA LYS A 32 -2.12 24.09 -11.46
C LYS A 32 -2.27 24.53 -10.00
N LYS A 33 -2.60 25.80 -9.79
CA LYS A 33 -3.12 26.28 -8.50
C LYS A 33 -4.28 25.39 -8.07
N MET A 34 -4.04 24.51 -7.11
CA MET A 34 -5.07 23.62 -6.58
C MET A 34 -5.99 24.44 -5.69
N ASN A 35 -7.28 24.41 -5.97
CA ASN A 35 -8.28 25.10 -5.18
C ASN A 35 -8.39 24.42 -3.81
N PHE A 36 -8.39 25.18 -2.72
CA PHE A 36 -8.53 24.67 -1.36
C PHE A 36 -9.79 23.80 -1.17
N LEU A 37 -10.84 24.06 -1.94
CA LEU A 37 -12.09 23.28 -1.95
C LEU A 37 -11.93 21.90 -2.62
N GLU A 38 -10.99 21.73 -3.56
CA GLU A 38 -10.66 20.41 -4.14
C GLU A 38 -9.95 19.48 -3.14
N MET A 39 -9.41 20.02 -2.05
CA MET A 39 -8.80 19.25 -0.95
C MET A 39 -9.79 18.37 -0.18
N PHE A 40 -11.06 18.77 -0.14
CA PHE A 40 -12.14 18.06 0.54
C PHE A 40 -13.06 17.34 -0.44
N GLN A 41 -12.75 17.39 -1.74
CA GLN A 41 -13.49 16.61 -2.72
C GLN A 41 -13.27 15.13 -2.43
N ASP A 42 -14.22 14.68 -1.73
CA ASP A 42 -14.82 13.38 -1.69
C ASP A 42 -13.85 12.20 -1.82
N TYR A 43 -13.61 11.57 -0.68
CA TYR A 43 -13.15 10.18 -0.58
C TYR A 43 -13.91 9.28 -1.58
N GLU A 44 -15.11 9.65 -1.96
CA GLU A 44 -15.97 9.01 -2.96
C GLU A 44 -15.46 9.18 -4.40
N GLU A 45 -14.83 10.29 -4.75
CA GLU A 45 -14.31 10.54 -6.10
C GLU A 45 -12.95 9.88 -6.33
N TYR A 46 -12.13 9.73 -5.26
CA TYR A 46 -10.85 9.04 -5.29
C TYR A 46 -10.99 7.56 -5.70
N HIS A 47 -12.13 6.94 -5.40
CA HIS A 47 -12.39 5.54 -5.75
C HIS A 47 -12.86 5.31 -7.19
N LYS A 48 -13.06 6.36 -8.00
CA LYS A 48 -13.50 6.21 -9.40
C LYS A 48 -12.37 5.91 -10.39
N GLU A 49 -11.13 6.28 -10.07
CA GLU A 49 -9.99 6.11 -10.98
C GLU A 49 -8.99 5.08 -10.46
N VAL A 50 -8.72 3.97 -11.02
CA VAL A 50 -7.51 3.13 -10.81
C VAL A 50 -7.74 1.67 -10.46
N ASN A 51 -8.37 0.92 -11.35
CA ASN A 51 -8.41 -0.54 -11.23
C ASN A 51 -7.06 -1.22 -11.56
N THR A 52 -6.22 -0.64 -12.45
CA THR A 52 -4.96 -1.24 -12.89
C THR A 52 -3.87 -1.23 -11.82
N GLY A 53 -3.70 -0.15 -11.08
CA GLY A 53 -2.71 -0.06 -10.01
C GLY A 53 -3.04 -0.94 -8.80
N LYS A 54 -4.33 -1.12 -8.49
CA LYS A 54 -4.78 -2.01 -7.41
C LYS A 54 -4.46 -3.48 -7.72
N LYS A 55 -4.76 -3.95 -8.94
CA LYS A 55 -4.43 -5.32 -9.38
C LYS A 55 -2.92 -5.58 -9.37
N PHE A 56 -2.13 -4.61 -9.79
CA PHE A 56 -0.67 -4.74 -9.77
C PHE A 56 -0.12 -4.90 -8.34
N ARG A 57 -0.64 -4.15 -7.37
CA ARG A 57 -0.29 -4.34 -5.95
C ARG A 57 -0.65 -5.73 -5.45
N ALA A 58 -1.86 -6.18 -5.75
CA ALA A 58 -2.32 -7.53 -5.39
C ALA A 58 -1.41 -8.62 -5.97
N GLU A 59 -0.98 -8.46 -7.24
CA GLU A 59 -0.04 -9.37 -7.90
C GLU A 59 1.31 -9.44 -7.19
N LEU A 60 1.83 -8.31 -6.71
CA LEU A 60 3.11 -8.26 -6.00
C LEU A 60 3.09 -9.01 -4.67
N ILE A 61 1.97 -8.92 -3.95
CA ILE A 61 1.86 -9.48 -2.59
C ILE A 61 1.26 -10.89 -2.56
N LYS A 62 0.60 -11.35 -3.65
CA LYS A 62 -0.08 -12.66 -3.64
C LYS A 62 0.84 -13.82 -3.29
N GLY A 63 2.13 -13.73 -3.64
CA GLY A 63 3.12 -14.73 -3.30
C GLY A 63 3.45 -14.84 -1.81
N TRP A 64 2.99 -13.89 -0.99
CA TRP A 64 3.15 -13.91 0.46
C TRP A 64 1.95 -14.52 1.19
N ILE A 65 0.83 -14.72 0.49
CA ILE A 65 -0.43 -15.23 1.05
C ILE A 65 -0.61 -16.68 0.65
N GLU A 66 -0.82 -17.54 1.62
CA GLU A 66 -1.11 -18.94 1.38
C GLU A 66 -2.55 -19.13 0.88
N LYS A 67 -2.75 -20.13 -0.01
CA LYS A 67 -4.09 -20.48 -0.49
C LYS A 67 -4.99 -20.93 0.66
N ASN A 68 -6.30 -20.69 0.51
CA ASN A 68 -7.34 -21.05 1.46
C ASN A 68 -7.22 -20.38 2.85
N SER A 69 -6.42 -19.34 2.97
CA SER A 69 -6.26 -18.57 4.21
C SER A 69 -7.47 -17.68 4.51
N THR A 70 -7.58 -17.29 5.78
CA THR A 70 -8.48 -16.22 6.23
C THR A 70 -7.74 -14.88 6.21
N VAL A 71 -8.37 -13.85 5.67
CA VAL A 71 -7.75 -12.53 5.47
C VAL A 71 -8.66 -11.42 5.97
N LEU A 72 -8.13 -10.49 6.74
CA LEU A 72 -8.77 -9.22 7.03
C LEU A 72 -8.19 -8.15 6.10
N ASP A 73 -9.03 -7.54 5.26
CA ASP A 73 -8.65 -6.44 4.37
C ASP A 73 -9.11 -5.11 4.98
N VAL A 74 -8.17 -4.40 5.60
CA VAL A 74 -8.42 -3.10 6.26
C VAL A 74 -8.25 -1.99 5.24
N GLY A 75 -9.28 -1.17 5.06
CA GLY A 75 -9.38 -0.24 3.95
C GLY A 75 -9.73 -0.97 2.65
N VAL A 76 -10.75 -1.85 2.71
CA VAL A 76 -11.12 -2.72 1.59
C VAL A 76 -11.51 -1.95 0.33
N GLY A 77 -11.93 -0.70 0.46
CA GLY A 77 -12.36 0.15 -0.64
C GLY A 77 -13.48 -0.50 -1.45
N ASP A 78 -13.36 -0.45 -2.78
CA ASP A 78 -14.30 -1.08 -3.71
C ASP A 78 -14.11 -2.61 -3.86
N GLY A 79 -13.23 -3.23 -3.08
CA GLY A 79 -13.01 -4.67 -3.05
C GLY A 79 -12.22 -5.25 -4.23
N VAL A 80 -11.59 -4.44 -5.08
CA VAL A 80 -10.86 -4.94 -6.28
C VAL A 80 -9.67 -5.82 -5.92
N ILE A 81 -8.92 -5.48 -4.87
CA ILE A 81 -7.79 -6.29 -4.39
C ILE A 81 -8.31 -7.60 -3.81
N SER A 82 -9.29 -7.51 -2.93
CA SER A 82 -9.93 -8.67 -2.29
C SER A 82 -10.53 -9.63 -3.32
N GLU A 83 -11.29 -9.14 -4.32
CA GLU A 83 -11.84 -9.94 -5.41
C GLU A 83 -10.74 -10.70 -6.17
N TYR A 84 -9.64 -10.01 -6.48
CA TYR A 84 -8.50 -10.62 -7.15
C TYR A 84 -7.88 -11.74 -6.30
N LEU A 85 -7.62 -11.48 -5.01
CA LEU A 85 -7.02 -12.47 -4.11
C LEU A 85 -7.93 -13.68 -3.87
N ILE A 86 -9.24 -13.49 -3.75
CA ILE A 86 -10.23 -14.59 -3.67
C ILE A 86 -10.13 -15.48 -4.90
N LYS A 87 -10.10 -14.87 -6.10
CA LYS A 87 -10.02 -15.62 -7.36
C LYS A 87 -8.71 -16.39 -7.52
N GLU A 88 -7.58 -15.80 -7.16
CA GLU A 88 -6.25 -16.40 -7.39
C GLU A 88 -5.86 -17.41 -6.31
N LEU A 89 -6.26 -17.17 -5.06
CA LEU A 89 -5.78 -17.91 -3.89
C LEU A 89 -6.88 -18.67 -3.13
N ASN A 90 -8.16 -18.51 -3.50
CA ASN A 90 -9.30 -19.08 -2.79
C ASN A 90 -9.34 -18.71 -1.30
N VAL A 91 -8.95 -17.49 -0.96
CA VAL A 91 -8.95 -16.97 0.42
C VAL A 91 -10.35 -16.54 0.85
N LYS A 92 -10.61 -16.56 2.16
CA LYS A 92 -11.83 -16.00 2.76
C LYS A 92 -11.49 -14.60 3.29
N ILE A 93 -12.11 -13.57 2.72
CA ILE A 93 -11.82 -12.18 3.08
C ILE A 93 -12.99 -11.55 3.83
N HIS A 94 -12.66 -10.85 4.94
CA HIS A 94 -13.52 -9.88 5.59
C HIS A 94 -12.91 -8.49 5.40
N GLY A 95 -13.71 -7.51 5.01
CA GLY A 95 -13.27 -6.14 4.71
C GLY A 95 -13.71 -5.16 5.78
N LEU A 96 -12.85 -4.19 6.11
CA LEU A 96 -13.17 -3.03 6.92
C LEU A 96 -12.93 -1.77 6.09
N ASP A 97 -13.84 -0.80 6.14
CA ASP A 97 -13.63 0.53 5.56
C ASP A 97 -14.40 1.59 6.35
N ILE A 98 -13.95 2.83 6.31
CA ILE A 98 -14.67 3.95 6.93
C ILE A 98 -15.83 4.42 6.04
N SER A 99 -15.76 4.17 4.73
CA SER A 99 -16.77 4.54 3.74
C SER A 99 -17.86 3.49 3.63
N GLU A 100 -19.09 3.88 3.88
CA GLU A 100 -20.27 3.03 3.68
C GLU A 100 -20.43 2.63 2.21
N ASN A 101 -20.15 3.56 1.28
CA ASN A 101 -20.22 3.31 -0.16
C ASN A 101 -19.13 2.31 -0.61
N ALA A 102 -17.92 2.39 -0.06
CA ALA A 102 -16.86 1.42 -0.30
C ALA A 102 -17.30 0.01 0.14
N CYS A 103 -17.79 -0.12 1.37
CA CYS A 103 -18.33 -1.38 1.88
C CYS A 103 -19.48 -1.93 1.03
N LYS A 104 -20.37 -1.08 0.53
CA LYS A 104 -21.45 -1.49 -0.38
C LYS A 104 -20.89 -2.07 -1.68
N LYS A 105 -19.94 -1.38 -2.33
CA LYS A 105 -19.29 -1.87 -3.56
C LYS A 105 -18.54 -3.19 -3.36
N ALA A 106 -17.87 -3.36 -2.20
CA ALA A 106 -17.23 -4.63 -1.85
C ALA A 106 -18.27 -5.76 -1.70
N LYS A 107 -19.41 -5.49 -1.04
CA LYS A 107 -20.52 -6.45 -0.90
C LYS A 107 -21.15 -6.86 -2.23
N GLU A 108 -21.26 -5.93 -3.19
CA GLU A 108 -21.73 -6.21 -4.56
C GLU A 108 -20.83 -7.21 -5.30
N LYS A 109 -19.55 -7.30 -4.89
CA LYS A 109 -18.57 -8.31 -5.38
C LYS A 109 -18.55 -9.59 -4.53
N GLY A 110 -19.48 -9.75 -3.60
CA GLY A 110 -19.55 -10.93 -2.73
C GLY A 110 -18.56 -10.94 -1.57
N ILE A 111 -17.92 -9.81 -1.26
CA ILE A 111 -16.98 -9.67 -0.16
C ILE A 111 -17.75 -9.27 1.10
N SER A 112 -17.58 -10.02 2.20
CA SER A 112 -18.08 -9.57 3.51
C SER A 112 -17.34 -8.29 3.92
N ALA A 113 -18.06 -7.21 4.16
CA ALA A 113 -17.46 -5.93 4.55
C ALA A 113 -18.32 -5.19 5.58
N GLU A 114 -17.68 -4.44 6.47
CA GLU A 114 -18.38 -3.61 7.46
C GLU A 114 -17.75 -2.22 7.57
N VAL A 115 -18.57 -1.23 7.96
CA VAL A 115 -18.11 0.12 8.19
C VAL A 115 -17.42 0.19 9.55
N ARG A 116 -16.14 0.59 9.55
CA ARG A 116 -15.36 0.72 10.78
C ARG A 116 -14.36 1.86 10.69
N ASN A 117 -14.34 2.70 11.70
CA ASN A 117 -13.30 3.73 11.86
C ASN A 117 -12.11 3.13 12.60
N ILE A 118 -10.96 3.08 11.93
CA ILE A 118 -9.71 2.49 12.43
C ILE A 118 -8.66 3.51 12.83
N ASN A 119 -9.00 4.80 12.85
CA ASN A 119 -8.05 5.89 13.12
C ASN A 119 -7.25 5.72 14.43
N TYR A 120 -7.81 4.98 15.39
CA TYR A 120 -7.24 4.78 16.72
C TYR A 120 -7.01 3.29 17.06
N GLY A 121 -6.96 2.42 16.06
CA GLY A 121 -6.76 0.97 16.19
C GLY A 121 -7.85 0.16 15.50
N LEU A 122 -7.66 -1.16 15.37
CA LEU A 122 -8.59 -2.03 14.64
C LEU A 122 -9.83 -2.41 15.46
N THR A 123 -9.74 -2.32 16.78
CA THR A 123 -10.85 -2.66 17.72
C THR A 123 -11.41 -4.08 17.46
N LEU A 124 -10.52 -5.05 17.24
CA LEU A 124 -10.86 -6.46 17.09
C LEU A 124 -11.10 -7.10 18.45
N ARG A 125 -11.96 -8.13 18.49
CA ARG A 125 -12.16 -8.90 19.71
C ARG A 125 -10.92 -9.74 20.04
N GLU A 126 -10.70 -10.09 21.29
CA GLU A 126 -9.52 -10.86 21.71
C GLU A 126 -9.43 -12.24 21.06
N ASP A 127 -10.56 -12.86 20.71
CA ASP A 127 -10.68 -14.16 20.05
C ASP A 127 -10.70 -14.09 18.52
N GLU A 128 -10.59 -12.88 17.94
CA GLU A 128 -10.70 -12.62 16.52
C GLU A 128 -9.33 -12.64 15.85
N PHE A 129 -9.02 -13.70 15.11
CA PHE A 129 -7.74 -13.88 14.43
C PHE A 129 -7.92 -14.21 12.95
N TYR A 130 -6.98 -13.72 12.16
CA TYR A 130 -6.88 -13.99 10.72
C TYR A 130 -5.51 -14.59 10.39
N ASP A 131 -5.40 -15.37 9.31
CA ASP A 131 -4.09 -15.82 8.83
C ASP A 131 -3.25 -14.62 8.38
N TYR A 132 -3.85 -13.71 7.64
CA TYR A 132 -3.20 -12.47 7.19
C TYR A 132 -4.10 -11.25 7.42
N ILE A 133 -3.46 -10.11 7.68
CA ILE A 133 -4.13 -8.81 7.72
C ILE A 133 -3.47 -7.91 6.68
N LEU A 134 -4.28 -7.27 5.83
CA LEU A 134 -3.82 -6.35 4.80
C LEU A 134 -4.07 -4.90 5.24
N LEU A 135 -3.06 -4.07 5.09
CA LEU A 135 -3.06 -2.62 5.33
C LEU A 135 -2.51 -1.95 4.05
N MET A 136 -3.36 -1.92 3.01
CA MET A 136 -2.94 -1.52 1.66
C MET A 136 -3.25 -0.04 1.39
N GLU A 137 -2.27 0.86 1.54
CA GLU A 137 -2.46 2.32 1.43
C GLU A 137 -3.48 2.82 2.46
N VAL A 138 -3.25 2.50 3.72
CA VAL A 138 -4.18 2.76 4.82
C VAL A 138 -3.53 3.53 5.95
N ILE A 139 -2.39 3.06 6.46
CA ILE A 139 -1.82 3.57 7.70
C ILE A 139 -1.34 5.01 7.60
N GLU A 140 -0.99 5.47 6.41
CA GLU A 140 -0.63 6.87 6.15
C GLU A 140 -1.79 7.85 6.34
N HIS A 141 -3.03 7.35 6.35
CA HIS A 141 -4.24 8.13 6.56
C HIS A 141 -4.75 8.10 8.00
N THR A 142 -4.26 7.19 8.84
CA THR A 142 -4.75 6.99 10.21
C THR A 142 -4.09 7.96 11.19
N VAL A 143 -4.80 8.27 12.28
CA VAL A 143 -4.29 9.18 13.32
C VAL A 143 -3.23 8.50 14.19
N GLN A 144 -3.40 7.21 14.48
CA GLN A 144 -2.47 6.40 15.28
C GLN A 144 -2.05 5.15 14.51
N PRO A 145 -1.18 5.27 13.49
CA PRO A 145 -0.75 4.15 12.65
C PRO A 145 -0.03 3.06 13.43
N GLU A 146 0.73 3.42 14.49
CA GLU A 146 1.40 2.47 15.38
C GLU A 146 0.41 1.53 16.06
N LYS A 147 -0.73 2.05 16.52
CA LYS A 147 -1.75 1.24 17.17
C LYS A 147 -2.45 0.32 16.17
N VAL A 148 -2.76 0.85 14.96
CA VAL A 148 -3.36 0.05 13.89
C VAL A 148 -2.46 -1.13 13.51
N VAL A 149 -1.14 -0.91 13.33
CA VAL A 149 -0.20 -1.96 12.95
C VAL A 149 0.05 -2.93 14.12
N MET A 150 0.13 -2.45 15.35
CA MET A 150 0.30 -3.31 16.52
C MET A 150 -0.92 -4.22 16.74
N ASP A 151 -2.14 -3.68 16.59
CA ASP A 151 -3.36 -4.48 16.64
C ASP A 151 -3.38 -5.52 15.51
N ALA A 152 -2.99 -5.13 14.29
CA ALA A 152 -2.89 -6.07 13.17
C ALA A 152 -1.88 -7.20 13.47
N VAL A 153 -0.70 -6.87 13.98
CA VAL A 153 0.33 -7.87 14.35
C VAL A 153 -0.16 -8.79 15.46
N LYS A 154 -0.91 -8.28 16.44
CA LYS A 154 -1.49 -9.09 17.52
C LYS A 154 -2.52 -10.11 17.01
N HIS A 155 -3.31 -9.75 15.99
CA HIS A 155 -4.43 -10.54 15.50
C HIS A 155 -4.12 -11.33 14.21
N ALA A 156 -2.91 -11.20 13.63
CA ALA A 156 -2.47 -12.00 12.49
C ALA A 156 -1.73 -13.26 12.95
N LYS A 157 -2.07 -14.42 12.37
CA LYS A 157 -1.40 -15.71 12.66
C LYS A 157 -0.12 -15.91 11.85
N LYS A 158 -0.09 -15.41 10.59
CA LYS A 158 0.99 -15.68 9.63
C LYS A 158 1.69 -14.42 9.11
N GLY A 159 0.99 -13.30 9.08
CA GLY A 159 1.62 -12.05 8.65
C GLY A 159 0.66 -10.88 8.47
N VAL A 160 1.24 -9.70 8.56
CA VAL A 160 0.60 -8.43 8.22
C VAL A 160 1.27 -7.87 6.97
N ILE A 161 0.50 -7.58 5.94
CA ILE A 161 1.00 -7.02 4.70
C ILE A 161 0.66 -5.54 4.65
N VAL A 162 1.69 -4.70 4.61
CA VAL A 162 1.56 -3.25 4.58
C VAL A 162 2.06 -2.73 3.25
N THR A 163 1.27 -1.91 2.56
CA THR A 163 1.76 -1.09 1.46
C THR A 163 1.53 0.37 1.74
N ILE A 164 2.54 1.19 1.48
CA ILE A 164 2.52 2.63 1.69
C ILE A 164 3.34 3.34 0.61
N PRO A 165 3.07 4.63 0.35
CA PRO A 165 3.92 5.44 -0.51
C PRO A 165 5.34 5.55 0.05
N ASN A 166 6.33 5.61 -0.84
CA ASN A 166 7.70 5.91 -0.46
C ASN A 166 7.95 7.43 -0.54
N SER A 167 7.99 8.11 0.60
CA SER A 167 8.29 9.54 0.65
C SER A 167 9.72 9.88 0.18
N GLY A 168 10.61 8.88 0.13
CA GLY A 168 11.96 8.99 -0.42
C GLY A 168 12.03 9.05 -1.96
N TYR A 169 10.91 8.85 -2.67
CA TYR A 169 10.86 8.89 -4.14
C TYR A 169 11.28 10.25 -4.69
N ILE A 170 12.03 10.25 -5.79
CA ILE A 170 12.65 11.45 -6.38
C ILE A 170 11.66 12.59 -6.62
N LYS A 171 10.45 12.30 -7.08
CA LYS A 171 9.40 13.31 -7.30
C LYS A 171 9.07 14.07 -6.01
N TRP A 172 8.93 13.35 -4.89
CA TRP A 172 8.61 13.94 -3.59
C TRP A 172 9.78 14.73 -3.02
N ARG A 173 11.02 14.29 -3.26
CA ARG A 173 12.23 15.06 -2.89
C ARG A 173 12.30 16.39 -3.64
N LEU A 174 11.93 16.40 -4.91
CA LEU A 174 11.84 17.65 -5.70
C LEU A 174 10.72 18.57 -5.20
N GLN A 175 9.61 18.01 -4.72
CA GLN A 175 8.56 18.80 -4.07
C GLN A 175 9.08 19.47 -2.77
N LEU A 176 9.85 18.75 -1.95
CA LEU A 176 10.49 19.31 -0.76
C LEU A 176 11.39 20.50 -1.08
N LEU A 177 12.21 20.42 -2.16
CA LEU A 177 13.03 21.53 -2.62
C LEU A 177 12.22 22.77 -3.05
N ARG A 178 10.94 22.58 -3.38
CA ARG A 178 9.97 23.64 -3.71
C ARG A 178 9.13 24.10 -2.51
N GLY A 179 9.43 23.61 -1.31
CA GLY A 179 8.71 23.96 -0.08
C GLY A 179 7.42 23.17 0.17
N TYR A 180 7.14 22.08 -0.57
CA TYR A 180 5.97 21.24 -0.38
C TYR A 180 6.31 19.97 0.39
N SER A 181 5.36 19.44 1.18
CA SER A 181 5.53 18.13 1.82
C SER A 181 5.58 16.98 0.79
N PRO A 182 6.29 15.87 1.08
CA PRO A 182 6.49 14.75 0.15
C PRO A 182 5.24 13.85 0.11
N ARG A 183 4.09 14.39 -0.25
CA ARG A 183 2.81 13.71 -0.19
C ARG A 183 2.24 13.38 -1.57
N GLN A 184 1.70 12.18 -1.70
CA GLN A 184 0.94 11.75 -2.86
C GLN A 184 -0.50 12.27 -2.82
N SER A 185 -1.07 12.39 -1.61
CA SER A 185 -2.41 12.89 -1.34
C SER A 185 -2.39 13.85 -0.15
N TYR A 186 -3.32 14.81 -0.13
CA TYR A 186 -3.50 15.72 1.01
C TYR A 186 -4.10 15.04 2.24
N THR A 187 -4.68 13.86 2.07
CA THR A 187 -5.20 13.02 3.16
C THR A 187 -4.11 12.24 3.90
N HIS A 188 -2.86 12.25 3.40
CA HIS A 188 -1.74 11.60 4.08
C HIS A 188 -1.32 12.42 5.30
N LEU A 189 -1.39 11.81 6.46
CA LEU A 189 -0.95 12.35 7.75
C LEU A 189 0.49 11.95 8.06
N HIS A 190 0.95 10.80 7.54
CA HIS A 190 2.26 10.22 7.81
C HIS A 190 3.04 9.97 6.51
N PHE A 191 4.38 10.05 6.63
CA PHE A 191 5.29 9.94 5.50
C PHE A 191 6.48 9.07 5.90
N TRP A 192 6.66 7.94 5.21
CA TRP A 192 7.81 7.06 5.44
C TRP A 192 8.60 6.90 4.13
N SER A 193 9.91 7.13 4.20
CA SER A 193 10.82 6.51 3.25
C SER A 193 11.00 5.03 3.60
N ILE A 194 11.64 4.25 2.73
CA ILE A 194 11.92 2.85 3.01
C ILE A 194 12.71 2.70 4.32
N ASN A 195 13.73 3.55 4.52
CA ASN A 195 14.56 3.48 5.72
C ASN A 195 13.78 3.91 6.98
N ASP A 196 12.93 4.94 6.87
CA ASP A 196 12.13 5.42 8.00
C ASP A 196 11.13 4.36 8.46
N PHE A 197 10.49 3.66 7.51
CA PHE A 197 9.55 2.59 7.87
C PHE A 197 10.26 1.40 8.53
N GLU A 198 11.46 1.04 8.06
CA GLU A 198 12.27 0.00 8.71
C GLU A 198 12.65 0.38 10.14
N ILE A 199 13.08 1.63 10.37
CA ILE A 199 13.39 2.15 11.71
C ILE A 199 12.12 2.16 12.57
N TRP A 200 11.00 2.61 12.02
CA TRP A 200 9.72 2.65 12.72
C TRP A 200 9.26 1.26 13.17
N CYS A 201 9.36 0.24 12.31
CA CYS A 201 9.10 -1.16 12.70
C CYS A 201 10.03 -1.62 13.84
N LYS A 202 11.32 -1.28 13.79
CA LYS A 202 12.27 -1.61 14.86
C LYS A 202 11.89 -0.96 16.19
N LEU A 203 11.48 0.32 16.18
CA LEU A 203 11.04 1.03 17.39
C LEU A 203 9.77 0.40 17.99
N LEU A 204 8.87 -0.15 17.17
CA LEU A 204 7.68 -0.87 17.61
C LEU A 204 7.96 -2.34 17.95
N ASN A 205 9.22 -2.79 17.88
CA ASN A 205 9.61 -4.18 18.07
C ASN A 205 8.84 -5.16 17.14
N ILE A 206 8.63 -4.75 15.89
CA ILE A 206 7.98 -5.54 14.85
C ILE A 206 9.05 -6.14 13.94
N LYS A 207 9.01 -7.46 13.74
CA LYS A 207 9.92 -8.16 12.82
C LYS A 207 9.44 -8.05 11.37
N ILE A 208 10.36 -7.70 10.46
CA ILE A 208 10.10 -7.67 9.02
C ILE A 208 10.52 -9.02 8.43
N LYS A 209 9.58 -9.71 7.76
CA LYS A 209 9.81 -10.99 7.09
C LYS A 209 10.30 -10.81 5.67
N SER A 210 9.68 -9.91 4.94
CA SER A 210 9.97 -9.68 3.52
C SER A 210 9.66 -8.25 3.14
N PHE A 211 10.32 -7.81 2.07
CA PHE A 211 10.17 -6.47 1.54
C PHE A 211 10.26 -6.50 0.02
N THR A 212 9.41 -5.74 -0.64
CA THR A 212 9.52 -5.47 -2.08
C THR A 212 9.08 -4.04 -2.39
N THR A 213 9.36 -3.60 -3.59
CA THR A 213 8.99 -2.26 -4.06
C THR A 213 8.37 -2.34 -5.44
N ILE A 214 7.54 -1.37 -5.76
CA ILE A 214 7.07 -1.18 -7.13
C ILE A 214 8.18 -0.51 -7.93
N LEU A 215 9.04 -1.34 -8.51
CA LEU A 215 10.18 -0.95 -9.33
C LEU A 215 10.58 -2.04 -10.32
N PRO A 216 11.17 -1.67 -11.48
CA PRO A 216 11.87 -2.64 -12.33
C PRO A 216 13.08 -3.24 -11.61
N LYS A 217 13.31 -4.55 -11.81
CA LYS A 217 14.38 -5.31 -11.15
C LYS A 217 15.80 -4.73 -11.28
N PHE A 218 16.06 -3.97 -12.36
CA PHE A 218 17.39 -3.38 -12.63
C PHE A 218 17.69 -2.09 -11.82
N THR A 219 16.70 -1.54 -11.12
CA THR A 219 16.87 -0.32 -10.30
C THR A 219 17.03 -0.62 -8.81
N SER A 220 17.29 -1.86 -8.44
CA SER A 220 17.37 -2.31 -7.04
C SER A 220 18.38 -1.52 -6.17
N VAL A 221 19.45 -1.00 -6.77
CA VAL A 221 20.49 -0.20 -6.08
C VAL A 221 19.94 1.16 -5.63
N PHE A 222 18.98 1.74 -6.37
CA PHE A 222 18.40 3.05 -6.09
C PHE A 222 16.95 2.99 -5.61
N LYS A 223 16.54 1.88 -5.00
CA LYS A 223 15.13 1.66 -4.59
C LYS A 223 14.56 2.79 -3.73
N ASN A 224 15.34 3.37 -2.81
CA ASN A 224 14.91 4.51 -1.98
C ASN A 224 14.56 5.75 -2.80
N LEU A 225 15.22 5.93 -3.95
CA LEU A 225 15.06 7.11 -4.81
C LEU A 225 14.03 6.89 -5.92
N LEU A 226 13.95 5.67 -6.45
CA LEU A 226 13.19 5.37 -7.66
C LEU A 226 11.89 4.61 -7.40
N ALA A 227 11.74 3.94 -6.24
CA ALA A 227 10.48 3.31 -5.86
C ALA A 227 9.46 4.35 -5.41
N TRP A 228 8.26 4.29 -5.95
CA TRP A 228 7.15 5.17 -5.56
C TRP A 228 6.28 4.57 -4.45
N GLN A 229 6.26 3.23 -4.34
CA GLN A 229 5.60 2.48 -3.28
C GLN A 229 6.50 1.40 -2.68
N GLN A 230 6.25 1.07 -1.43
CA GLN A 230 6.92 0.04 -0.67
C GLN A 230 5.90 -0.95 -0.12
N CYS A 231 6.25 -2.24 -0.15
CA CYS A 231 5.42 -3.33 0.32
C CYS A 231 6.20 -4.15 1.34
N TRP A 232 5.62 -4.40 2.48
CA TRP A 232 6.22 -5.06 3.63
C TRP A 232 5.37 -6.23 4.09
N LEU A 233 6.01 -7.35 4.38
CA LEU A 233 5.43 -8.46 5.12
C LEU A 233 6.02 -8.44 6.53
N LEU A 234 5.18 -8.16 7.51
CA LEU A 234 5.54 -8.11 8.92
C LEU A 234 5.14 -9.43 9.59
N TYR A 235 5.95 -9.84 10.56
CA TYR A 235 5.63 -11.02 11.36
C TYR A 235 4.70 -10.67 12.51
N PRO A 236 3.72 -11.55 12.82
CA PRO A 236 3.11 -11.56 14.12
C PRO A 236 4.22 -11.83 15.15
N LYS A 237 4.14 -11.16 16.29
CA LYS A 237 5.03 -11.43 17.42
C LYS A 237 4.66 -12.82 17.96
N ASN A 238 5.51 -13.83 17.73
CA ASN A 238 5.35 -15.09 18.43
C ASN A 238 5.58 -14.85 19.91
N ILE A 239 4.68 -15.39 20.73
CA ILE A 239 4.71 -15.27 22.20
C ILE A 239 5.93 -15.99 22.80
N ASP A 240 6.71 -16.70 21.98
CA ASP A 240 7.82 -17.58 22.39
C ASP A 240 9.23 -17.04 22.04
N ASP A 241 9.38 -15.74 21.72
CA ASP A 241 10.70 -15.09 21.54
C ASP A 241 11.01 -14.05 22.63
#